data_1e6500f82a21e0d26646f0c214750e36
#
_entry.id   1e6500f82a21e0d26646f0c214750e36
#
_cell.length_a   1.000
_cell.length_b   1.000
_cell.length_c   1.000
_cell.angle_alpha   90.00
_cell.angle_beta   90.00
_cell.angle_gamma   90.00
#
_symmetry.space_group_name_H-M   'P 1'
#
loop_
_entity.id
_entity.type
_entity.pdbx_description
1 polymer ?
#
loop_
_entity_poly.entity_id
_entity_poly.type
_entity_poly.pdbx_seq_one_letter_code
_entity_poly.pdbx_strand_id
1 'polypeptide(L)'
;MILEIADFRVQVDGQADFELAMEELKGVIAASAGYHGHTVVRSHETPGRYVLIVRWESVEAHTQGFRGRAAFATWRDRLGAHRNGAVVEHFETVLAHEWA
;
A
#
# COMPACT_ATOMS: atom_id res chain seq x y z
N MET A 1 -14.90 -3.80 7.20
CA MET A 1 -13.58 -3.89 6.57
C MET A 1 -13.27 -2.55 5.90
N ILE A 2 -12.08 -2.07 6.11
CA ILE A 2 -11.64 -0.78 5.60
C ILE A 2 -10.64 -1.03 4.47
N LEU A 3 -10.72 -0.22 3.41
CA LEU A 3 -9.71 -0.21 2.36
C LEU A 3 -8.80 1.00 2.58
N GLU A 4 -7.50 0.75 2.59
CA GLU A 4 -6.51 1.81 2.44
C GLU A 4 -6.17 1.91 0.96
N ILE A 5 -6.24 3.13 0.42
CA ILE A 5 -5.81 3.41 -0.96
C ILE A 5 -4.63 4.36 -0.87
N ALA A 6 -3.47 3.90 -1.30
CA ALA A 6 -2.25 4.73 -1.33
C ALA A 6 -1.85 4.95 -2.79
N ASP A 7 -1.86 6.21 -3.22
CA ASP A 7 -1.55 6.61 -4.60
C ASP A 7 -0.10 7.10 -4.66
N PHE A 8 0.73 6.41 -5.43
CA PHE A 8 2.15 6.74 -5.59
C PHE A 8 2.41 7.31 -6.97
N ARG A 9 3.28 8.30 -7.02
CA ARG A 9 3.81 8.84 -8.28
C ARG A 9 5.30 8.54 -8.32
N VAL A 10 5.66 7.47 -9.04
CA VAL A 10 7.02 6.97 -9.13
C VAL A 10 7.65 7.51 -10.40
N GLN A 11 8.91 7.92 -10.34
CA GLN A 11 9.62 8.31 -11.55
C GLN A 11 9.74 7.11 -12.49
N VAL A 12 9.65 7.37 -13.79
CA VAL A 12 9.61 6.30 -14.79
C VAL A 12 10.83 5.37 -14.69
N ASP A 13 12.01 5.94 -14.46
CA ASP A 13 13.23 5.15 -14.30
C ASP A 13 13.32 4.44 -12.93
N GLY A 14 12.42 4.74 -12.00
CA GLY A 14 12.33 4.08 -10.70
C GLY A 14 11.28 2.98 -10.64
N GLN A 15 10.52 2.72 -11.72
CA GLN A 15 9.41 1.77 -11.68
C GLN A 15 9.86 0.36 -11.33
N ALA A 16 10.95 -0.12 -11.94
CA ALA A 16 11.43 -1.46 -11.67
C ALA A 16 11.84 -1.64 -10.21
N ASP A 17 12.49 -0.63 -9.62
CA ASP A 17 12.86 -0.68 -8.21
C ASP A 17 11.65 -0.62 -7.29
N PHE A 18 10.65 0.19 -7.64
CA PHE A 18 9.42 0.26 -6.86
C PHE A 18 8.71 -1.10 -6.84
N GLU A 19 8.60 -1.75 -8.00
CA GLU A 19 7.95 -3.06 -8.09
C GLU A 19 8.72 -4.11 -7.30
N LEU A 20 10.06 -4.09 -7.37
CA LEU A 20 10.90 -4.97 -6.59
C LEU A 20 10.72 -4.72 -5.08
N ALA A 21 10.68 -3.46 -4.67
CA ALA A 21 10.47 -3.09 -3.28
C ALA A 21 9.14 -3.61 -2.75
N MET A 22 8.06 -3.48 -3.52
CA MET A 22 6.76 -3.99 -3.11
C MET A 22 6.77 -5.52 -2.96
N GLU A 23 7.47 -6.22 -3.85
CA GLU A 23 7.63 -7.67 -3.75
C GLU A 23 8.41 -8.06 -2.48
N GLU A 24 9.50 -7.37 -2.19
CA GLU A 24 10.30 -7.61 -0.98
C GLU A 24 9.50 -7.35 0.29
N LEU A 25 8.63 -6.33 0.28
CA LEU A 25 7.94 -5.84 1.48
C LEU A 25 6.59 -6.51 1.74
N LYS A 26 6.13 -7.38 0.85
CA LYS A 26 4.79 -7.99 1.00
C LYS A 26 4.61 -8.71 2.34
N GLY A 27 5.65 -9.36 2.84
CA GLY A 27 5.60 -10.04 4.13
C GLY A 27 5.62 -9.10 5.33
N VAL A 28 6.18 -7.91 5.16
CA VAL A 28 6.25 -6.92 6.24
C VAL A 28 4.85 -6.41 6.57
N ILE A 29 4.08 -6.02 5.57
CA ILE A 29 2.72 -5.54 5.80
C ILE A 29 1.80 -6.69 6.19
N ALA A 30 1.97 -7.86 5.59
CA ALA A 30 1.12 -9.02 5.85
C ALA A 30 1.25 -9.55 7.28
N ALA A 31 2.33 -9.24 7.97
CA ALA A 31 2.54 -9.66 9.36
C ALA A 31 1.79 -8.78 10.37
N SER A 32 1.13 -7.72 9.94
CA SER A 32 0.40 -6.83 10.85
C SER A 32 -0.93 -7.41 11.28
N ALA A 33 -1.27 -7.26 12.55
CA ALA A 33 -2.58 -7.63 13.06
C ALA A 33 -3.66 -6.81 12.36
N GLY A 34 -4.75 -7.45 11.95
CA GLY A 34 -5.84 -6.79 11.23
C GLY A 34 -5.63 -6.62 9.73
N TYR A 35 -4.51 -7.11 9.21
CA TYR A 35 -4.28 -7.17 7.77
C TYR A 35 -5.09 -8.31 7.14
N HIS A 36 -5.74 -8.05 6.01
CA HIS A 36 -6.57 -9.03 5.31
C HIS A 36 -6.22 -9.20 3.83
N GLY A 37 -5.20 -8.54 3.34
CA GLY A 37 -4.74 -8.69 1.97
C GLY A 37 -4.40 -7.34 1.33
N HIS A 38 -3.61 -7.39 0.26
CA HIS A 38 -3.30 -6.18 -0.50
C HIS A 38 -3.01 -6.52 -1.95
N THR A 39 -3.13 -5.51 -2.79
CA THR A 39 -2.73 -5.58 -4.18
C THR A 39 -2.07 -4.27 -4.57
N VAL A 40 -1.15 -4.34 -5.50
CA VAL A 40 -0.52 -3.16 -6.11
C VAL A 40 -0.88 -3.18 -7.58
N VAL A 41 -1.45 -2.09 -8.05
CA VAL A 41 -1.81 -1.95 -9.46
C VAL A 41 -1.06 -0.79 -10.07
N ARG A 42 -0.79 -0.90 -11.36
CA ARG A 42 -0.07 0.12 -12.13
C ARG A 42 -1.03 0.73 -13.13
N SER A 43 -1.02 2.06 -13.24
CA SER A 43 -1.84 2.74 -14.23
C SER A 43 -1.42 2.34 -15.65
N HIS A 44 -2.40 2.06 -16.49
CA HIS A 44 -2.15 1.79 -17.90
C HIS A 44 -1.88 3.09 -18.66
N GLU A 45 -2.61 4.16 -18.31
CA GLU A 45 -2.54 5.44 -19.02
C GLU A 45 -1.46 6.38 -18.51
N THR A 46 -1.19 6.35 -17.18
CA THR A 46 -0.28 7.31 -16.55
C THR A 46 1.00 6.60 -16.13
N PRO A 47 2.12 6.77 -16.86
CA PRO A 47 3.39 6.17 -16.46
C PRO A 47 3.82 6.59 -15.07
N GLY A 48 4.30 5.63 -14.28
CA GLY A 48 4.80 5.89 -12.92
C GLY A 48 3.72 5.97 -11.85
N ARG A 49 2.45 5.89 -12.21
CA ARG A 49 1.38 5.89 -11.23
C ARG A 49 1.05 4.47 -10.78
N TYR A 50 1.14 4.25 -9.47
CA TYR A 50 0.80 2.98 -8.83
C TYR A 50 -0.20 3.24 -7.72
N VAL A 51 -1.09 2.27 -7.49
CA VAL A 51 -2.03 2.34 -6.36
C VAL A 51 -1.88 1.05 -5.55
N LEU A 52 -1.61 1.23 -4.26
CA LEU A 52 -1.61 0.14 -3.28
C LEU A 52 -2.99 0.13 -2.63
N ILE A 53 -3.63 -1.03 -2.64
CA ILE A 53 -4.94 -1.22 -2.01
C ILE A 53 -4.78 -2.28 -0.94
N VAL A 54 -5.04 -1.91 0.32
CA VAL A 54 -4.91 -2.82 1.46
C VAL A 54 -6.24 -2.96 2.15
N ARG A 55 -6.60 -4.20 2.50
CA ARG A 55 -7.77 -4.47 3.34
C ARG A 55 -7.33 -4.56 4.78
N TRP A 56 -7.92 -3.72 5.62
CA TRP A 56 -7.67 -3.68 7.06
C TRP A 56 -8.95 -3.95 7.82
N GLU A 57 -8.82 -4.59 8.98
CA GLU A 57 -9.95 -4.78 9.89
C GLU A 57 -10.55 -3.46 10.34
N SER A 58 -9.70 -2.44 10.55
CA SER A 58 -10.11 -1.10 10.97
C SER A 58 -9.08 -0.08 10.51
N VAL A 59 -9.44 1.21 10.59
CA VAL A 59 -8.48 2.30 10.33
C VAL A 59 -7.30 2.21 11.32
N GLU A 60 -7.59 1.91 12.58
CA GLU A 60 -6.58 1.82 13.63
C GLU A 60 -5.60 0.68 13.40
N ALA A 61 -6.03 -0.42 12.77
CA ALA A 61 -5.12 -1.51 12.40
C ALA A 61 -4.01 -1.00 11.47
N HIS A 62 -4.32 -0.08 10.57
CA HIS A 62 -3.33 0.56 9.72
C HIS A 62 -2.55 1.64 10.46
N THR A 63 -3.26 2.64 11.01
CA THR A 63 -2.59 3.87 11.50
C THR A 63 -1.86 3.66 12.83
N GLN A 64 -2.35 2.76 13.69
CA GLN A 64 -1.74 2.48 14.97
C GLN A 64 -1.06 1.11 14.97
N GLY A 65 -1.69 0.11 14.39
CA GLY A 65 -1.15 -1.24 14.32
C GLY A 65 0.08 -1.32 13.42
N PHE A 66 -0.09 -1.09 12.13
CA PHE A 66 1.02 -1.22 11.18
C PHE A 66 2.04 -0.10 11.36
N ARG A 67 1.59 1.16 11.35
CA ARG A 67 2.50 2.31 11.47
C ARG A 67 3.18 2.39 12.84
N GLY A 68 2.58 1.79 13.87
CA GLY A 68 3.15 1.75 15.21
C GLY A 68 4.17 0.64 15.42
N ARG A 69 4.32 -0.28 14.48
CA ARG A 69 5.28 -1.39 14.61
C ARG A 69 6.68 -0.95 14.20
N ALA A 70 7.69 -1.54 14.87
CA ALA A 70 9.09 -1.31 14.50
C ALA A 70 9.35 -1.68 13.03
N ALA A 71 8.70 -2.73 12.52
CA ALA A 71 8.85 -3.18 11.14
C ALA A 71 8.35 -2.15 10.12
N PHE A 72 7.52 -1.18 10.52
CA PHE A 72 7.12 -0.10 9.62
C PHE A 72 8.32 0.72 9.14
N ALA A 73 9.37 0.83 9.94
CA ALA A 73 10.58 1.53 9.52
C ALA A 73 11.22 0.86 8.29
N THR A 74 11.23 -0.46 8.23
CA THR A 74 11.71 -1.21 7.06
C THR A 74 10.91 -0.87 5.81
N TRP A 75 9.57 -0.84 5.95
CA TRP A 75 8.66 -0.45 4.87
C TRP A 75 8.94 0.96 4.39
N ARG A 76 8.94 1.92 5.33
CA ARG A 76 9.14 3.34 5.04
C ARG A 76 10.50 3.59 4.38
N ASP A 77 11.55 2.98 4.93
CA ASP A 77 12.92 3.22 4.45
C ASP A 77 13.14 2.63 3.08
N ARG A 78 12.63 1.42 2.83
CA ARG A 78 12.77 0.77 1.52
C ARG A 78 12.01 1.54 0.42
N LEU A 79 10.84 2.08 0.74
CA LEU A 79 10.05 2.85 -0.20
C LEU A 79 10.45 4.33 -0.26
N GLY A 80 11.38 4.78 0.56
CA GLY A 80 11.69 6.18 0.83
C GLY A 80 11.64 7.10 -0.38
N ALA A 81 12.43 6.80 -1.44
CA ALA A 81 12.50 7.63 -2.63
C ALA A 81 11.19 7.65 -3.44
N HIS A 82 10.33 6.62 -3.26
CA HIS A 82 9.08 6.46 -4.00
C HIS A 82 7.86 6.99 -3.24
N ARG A 83 8.03 7.38 -1.97
CA ARG A 83 6.92 7.84 -1.13
C ARG A 83 6.65 9.33 -1.22
N ASN A 84 7.53 10.06 -1.86
CA ASN A 84 7.40 11.51 -1.95
C ASN A 84 6.12 11.88 -2.70
N GLY A 85 5.21 12.59 -2.01
CA GLY A 85 3.93 12.98 -2.58
C GLY A 85 2.88 11.87 -2.58
N ALA A 86 3.12 10.73 -1.92
CA ALA A 86 2.11 9.68 -1.81
C ALA A 86 0.89 10.19 -1.02
N VAL A 87 -0.30 9.88 -1.55
CA VAL A 87 -1.58 10.26 -0.93
C VAL A 87 -2.26 9.00 -0.45
N VAL A 88 -2.63 8.99 0.84
CA VAL A 88 -3.26 7.83 1.48
C VAL A 88 -4.64 8.23 2.00
N GLU A 89 -5.64 7.41 1.69
CA GLU A 89 -7.00 7.63 2.13
C GLU A 89 -7.66 6.30 2.47
N HIS A 90 -8.62 6.33 3.41
CA HIS A 90 -9.34 5.14 3.82
C HIS A 90 -10.77 5.17 3.28
N PHE A 91 -11.26 4.00 2.87
CA PHE A 91 -12.57 3.86 2.26
C PHE A 91 -13.33 2.71 2.91
N GLU A 92 -14.66 2.82 2.96
CA GLU A 92 -15.54 1.73 3.31
C GLU A 92 -16.19 1.18 2.04
N THR A 93 -16.36 -0.14 1.97
CA THR A 93 -17.08 -0.74 0.84
C THR A 93 -18.57 -0.44 0.98
N VAL A 94 -19.15 0.19 -0.04
CA VAL A 94 -20.60 0.44 -0.10
C VAL A 94 -21.30 -0.71 -0.83
N LEU A 95 -20.69 -1.21 -1.90
CA LEU A 95 -21.24 -2.28 -2.70
C LEU A 95 -20.10 -3.10 -3.29
N ALA A 96 -20.21 -4.42 -3.21
CA ALA A 96 -19.33 -5.36 -3.91
C ALA A 96 -20.18 -6.42 -4.57
N HIS A 97 -19.95 -6.66 -5.87
CA HIS A 97 -20.63 -7.71 -6.65
C HIS A 97 -19.60 -8.40 -7.50
N GLU A 98 -19.44 -9.71 -7.29
CA GLU A 98 -18.46 -10.53 -8.01
C GLU A 98 -17.03 -9.97 -7.95
N TRP A 99 -16.72 -9.29 -6.84
CA TRP A 99 -15.41 -8.72 -6.58
C TRP A 99 -14.62 -9.72 -5.73
N ALA A 100 -13.59 -10.30 -6.32
CA ALA A 100 -12.75 -11.30 -5.66
C ALA A 100 -11.59 -10.65 -4.95
#